data_3700b5533ea3a0d8f0b55ccc9cad2420
#
_entry.id   3700b5533ea3a0d8f0b55ccc9cad2420
#
_cell.length_a   1.000
_cell.length_b   1.000
_cell.length_c   1.000
_cell.angle_alpha   90.00
_cell.angle_beta   90.00
_cell.angle_gamma   90.00
#
_symmetry.space_group_name_H-M   'P 1'
#
loop_
_entity.id
_entity.type
_entity.pdbx_description
1 polymer ?
#
loop_
_entity_poly.entity_id
_entity_poly.type
_entity_poly.pdbx_seq_one_letter_code
_entity_poly.pdbx_strand_id
1 'polypeptide(L)'
;MNPSTKHLFVGVGGGDAKMDHSLLVVIDATSAKTVGEMKVNSENIEAMAVEKSGPRLFANIRDKHEIGVIDRVKLTLLKSWPLDGVQQNTPMALDEANHRLLVVGRKPGTLVVLDFDSGKIISTFSCVDGADDMTLDIPNKRLYITGAEGFVDVFERLSPDRYQFLAKLPTGFRGKNSILVPQLKQFYASVSKDGEKPAELKVYRVE
;
A
#
# COMPACT_ATOMS: atom_id res chain seq x y z
N MET A 1 4.87 -11.43 -0.90
CA MET A 1 5.71 -12.63 -0.77
C MET A 1 7.09 -12.34 -1.35
N ASN A 2 8.14 -12.74 -0.68
CA ASN A 2 9.48 -12.71 -1.27
C ASN A 2 9.71 -14.01 -2.05
N PRO A 3 9.80 -13.98 -3.41
CA PRO A 3 9.95 -15.20 -4.21
C PRO A 3 11.23 -15.99 -3.91
N SER A 4 12.30 -15.33 -3.47
CA SER A 4 13.60 -15.97 -3.23
C SER A 4 13.65 -16.75 -1.92
N THR A 5 12.85 -16.39 -0.91
CA THR A 5 12.84 -17.05 0.42
C THR A 5 11.54 -17.78 0.72
N LYS A 6 10.51 -17.66 -0.12
CA LYS A 6 9.15 -18.18 0.13
C LYS A 6 8.55 -17.70 1.46
N HIS A 7 8.99 -16.54 1.95
CA HIS A 7 8.44 -15.95 3.17
C HIS A 7 7.28 -15.00 2.86
N LEU A 8 6.23 -15.10 3.65
CA LEU A 8 5.13 -14.16 3.72
C LEU A 8 5.33 -13.28 4.96
N PHE A 9 5.26 -11.97 4.77
CA PHE A 9 5.31 -10.99 5.87
C PHE A 9 3.89 -10.52 6.16
N VAL A 10 3.48 -10.61 7.40
CA VAL A 10 2.11 -10.29 7.85
C VAL A 10 2.19 -9.26 8.97
N GLY A 11 1.55 -8.10 8.76
CA GLY A 11 1.32 -7.14 9.82
C GLY A 11 0.11 -7.55 10.65
N VAL A 12 0.30 -7.67 11.95
CA VAL A 12 -0.76 -7.96 12.91
C VAL A 12 -0.94 -6.70 13.76
N GLY A 13 -2.01 -5.94 13.50
CA GLY A 13 -2.32 -4.72 14.24
C GLY A 13 -2.73 -5.01 15.69
N GLY A 14 -2.23 -4.20 16.60
CA GLY A 14 -2.50 -4.32 18.03
C GLY A 14 -3.68 -3.50 18.54
N GLY A 15 -4.11 -2.47 17.79
CA GLY A 15 -5.13 -1.52 18.25
C GLY A 15 -6.45 -2.16 18.64
N ASP A 16 -6.99 -3.05 17.81
CA ASP A 16 -8.24 -3.77 18.09
C ASP A 16 -8.10 -4.74 19.28
N ALA A 17 -6.90 -5.27 19.50
CA ALA A 17 -6.56 -6.12 20.63
C ALA A 17 -6.19 -5.32 21.89
N LYS A 18 -6.27 -3.98 21.85
CA LYS A 18 -5.86 -3.07 22.92
C LYS A 18 -4.42 -3.25 23.36
N MET A 19 -3.55 -3.58 22.42
CA MET A 19 -2.11 -3.68 22.63
C MET A 19 -1.46 -2.36 22.21
N ASP A 20 -0.37 -1.99 22.88
CA ASP A 20 0.43 -0.79 22.58
C ASP A 20 1.43 -1.01 21.42
N HIS A 21 1.34 -2.16 20.75
CA HIS A 21 2.25 -2.54 19.68
C HIS A 21 1.59 -3.46 18.68
N SER A 22 2.16 -3.51 17.49
CA SER A 22 1.84 -4.48 16.44
C SER A 22 2.96 -5.53 16.32
N LEU A 23 2.68 -6.61 15.61
CA LEU A 23 3.68 -7.62 15.26
C LEU A 23 3.87 -7.66 13.76
N LEU A 24 5.12 -7.74 13.31
CA LEU A 24 5.48 -8.21 11.98
C LEU A 24 5.80 -9.69 12.10
N VAL A 25 4.95 -10.54 11.55
CA VAL A 25 5.08 -12.00 11.59
C VAL A 25 5.61 -12.50 10.26
N VAL A 26 6.58 -13.41 10.30
CA VAL A 26 7.16 -14.08 9.13
C VAL A 26 6.67 -15.52 9.08
N ILE A 27 6.02 -15.87 7.98
CA ILE A 27 5.49 -17.21 7.75
C ILE A 27 6.24 -17.84 6.57
N ASP A 28 6.74 -19.06 6.77
CA ASP A 28 7.23 -19.87 5.66
C ASP A 28 6.04 -20.37 4.84
N ALA A 29 5.96 -19.93 3.57
CA ALA A 29 4.81 -20.22 2.70
C ALA A 29 4.73 -21.69 2.25
N THR A 30 5.78 -22.49 2.47
CA THR A 30 5.79 -23.92 2.15
C THR A 30 5.21 -24.75 3.28
N SER A 31 5.62 -24.45 4.52
CA SER A 31 5.20 -25.19 5.72
C SER A 31 4.02 -24.54 6.45
N ALA A 32 3.63 -23.31 6.06
CA ALA A 32 2.63 -22.49 6.75
C ALA A 32 2.96 -22.23 8.25
N LYS A 33 4.23 -22.33 8.63
CA LYS A 33 4.66 -22.11 10.01
C LYS A 33 5.23 -20.70 10.19
N THR A 34 5.00 -20.11 11.35
CA THR A 34 5.71 -18.91 11.78
C THR A 34 7.19 -19.25 12.00
N VAL A 35 8.07 -18.49 11.33
CA VAL A 35 9.53 -18.67 11.40
C VAL A 35 10.25 -17.45 11.99
N GLY A 36 9.52 -16.38 12.28
CA GLY A 36 10.07 -15.21 12.94
C GLY A 36 8.97 -14.19 13.26
N GLU A 37 9.27 -13.32 14.21
CA GLU A 37 8.43 -12.18 14.52
C GLU A 37 9.26 -10.99 15.02
N MET A 38 8.74 -9.79 14.80
CA MET A 38 9.31 -8.53 15.26
C MET A 38 8.20 -7.70 15.89
N LYS A 39 8.45 -7.19 17.09
CA LYS A 39 7.60 -6.21 17.73
C LYS A 39 7.82 -4.84 17.09
N VAL A 40 6.74 -4.19 16.68
CA VAL A 40 6.75 -2.85 16.15
C VAL A 40 6.01 -1.94 17.12
N ASN A 41 6.67 -0.89 17.59
CA ASN A 41 6.10 0.07 18.54
C ASN A 41 5.10 1.00 17.82
N SER A 42 3.94 0.45 17.50
CA SER A 42 2.84 1.07 16.79
C SER A 42 1.59 0.23 16.96
N GLU A 43 0.42 0.85 17.00
CA GLU A 43 -0.85 0.13 17.05
C GLU A 43 -1.27 -0.43 15.69
N ASN A 44 -0.77 0.15 14.58
CA ASN A 44 -1.19 -0.20 13.24
C ASN A 44 -0.03 -0.25 12.24
N ILE A 45 0.26 -1.46 11.75
CA ILE A 45 1.06 -1.67 10.53
C ILE A 45 0.08 -1.91 9.38
N GLU A 46 0.17 -1.06 8.35
CA GLU A 46 -0.65 -1.16 7.15
C GLU A 46 0.15 -1.83 6.00
N ALA A 47 -0.08 -1.42 4.75
CA ALA A 47 0.59 -2.04 3.61
C ALA A 47 2.11 -2.05 3.74
N MET A 48 2.70 -3.13 3.23
CA MET A 48 4.14 -3.37 3.22
C MET A 48 4.62 -3.68 1.80
N ALA A 49 5.86 -3.26 1.51
CA ALA A 49 6.55 -3.60 0.26
C ALA A 49 7.91 -4.23 0.55
N VAL A 50 8.20 -5.32 -0.17
CA VAL A 50 9.45 -6.08 -0.02
C VAL A 50 10.38 -5.75 -1.18
N GLU A 51 11.58 -5.28 -0.87
CA GLU A 51 12.65 -5.12 -1.84
C GLU A 51 13.08 -6.48 -2.39
N LYS A 52 13.21 -6.60 -3.71
CA LYS A 52 13.63 -7.83 -4.38
C LYS A 52 15.14 -7.98 -4.41
N SER A 53 15.86 -6.87 -4.66
CA SER A 53 17.31 -6.84 -4.82
C SER A 53 18.07 -6.77 -3.50
N GLY A 54 17.41 -6.39 -2.40
CA GLY A 54 18.04 -6.18 -1.09
C GLY A 54 17.24 -6.75 0.09
N PRO A 55 17.71 -6.52 1.31
CA PRO A 55 17.10 -7.09 2.50
C PRO A 55 16.00 -6.21 3.12
N ARG A 56 15.61 -5.09 2.49
CA ARG A 56 14.67 -4.15 3.09
C ARG A 56 13.21 -4.58 2.91
N LEU A 57 12.43 -4.30 3.92
CA LEU A 57 10.98 -4.29 3.91
C LEU A 57 10.55 -2.89 4.35
N PHE A 58 9.68 -2.27 3.58
CA PHE A 58 9.07 -1.00 3.91
C PHE A 58 7.67 -1.26 4.46
N ALA A 59 7.32 -0.61 5.57
CA ALA A 59 6.04 -0.77 6.22
C ALA A 59 5.41 0.59 6.54
N ASN A 60 4.15 0.77 6.23
CA ASN A 60 3.38 1.92 6.68
C ASN A 60 3.09 1.79 8.18
N ILE A 61 3.62 2.71 8.98
CA ILE A 61 3.36 2.85 10.41
C ILE A 61 2.32 3.96 10.57
N ARG A 62 1.06 3.57 10.52
CA ARG A 62 -0.05 4.48 10.27
C ARG A 62 -0.28 5.50 11.37
N ASP A 63 -0.28 5.08 12.63
CA ASP A 63 -0.49 5.94 13.80
C ASP A 63 0.66 6.93 14.04
N LYS A 64 1.85 6.66 13.49
CA LYS A 64 3.01 7.53 13.57
C LYS A 64 3.26 8.37 12.32
N HIS A 65 2.46 8.14 11.27
CA HIS A 65 2.62 8.84 9.99
C HIS A 65 4.05 8.73 9.43
N GLU A 66 4.61 7.53 9.48
CA GLU A 66 5.97 7.25 9.03
C GLU A 66 6.07 5.96 8.22
N ILE A 67 7.19 5.79 7.54
CA ILE A 67 7.59 4.54 6.90
C ILE A 67 8.67 3.89 7.75
N GLY A 68 8.41 2.70 8.25
CA GLY A 68 9.43 1.85 8.85
C GLY A 68 10.25 1.15 7.77
N VAL A 69 11.57 1.31 7.81
CA VAL A 69 12.53 0.56 6.98
C VAL A 69 13.10 -0.56 7.83
N ILE A 70 12.78 -1.79 7.49
CA ILE A 70 13.06 -2.98 8.29
C ILE A 70 14.05 -3.88 7.53
N ASP A 71 15.07 -4.37 8.21
CA ASP A 71 15.86 -5.51 7.74
C ASP A 71 15.03 -6.77 7.91
N ARG A 72 14.51 -7.31 6.80
CA ARG A 72 13.60 -8.48 6.81
C ARG A 72 14.28 -9.81 7.14
N VAL A 73 15.62 -9.83 7.17
CA VAL A 73 16.39 -11.02 7.53
C VAL A 73 16.68 -11.02 9.02
N LYS A 74 17.12 -9.86 9.54
CA LYS A 74 17.44 -9.69 10.97
C LYS A 74 16.21 -9.36 11.82
N LEU A 75 15.09 -8.99 11.20
CA LEU A 75 13.86 -8.51 11.84
C LEU A 75 14.14 -7.34 12.77
N THR A 76 14.82 -6.32 12.27
CA THR A 76 15.19 -5.12 13.01
C THR A 76 14.81 -3.86 12.24
N LEU A 77 14.33 -2.85 12.94
CA LEU A 77 14.08 -1.53 12.36
C LEU A 77 15.43 -0.86 12.07
N LEU A 78 15.67 -0.51 10.82
CA LEU A 78 16.88 0.20 10.37
C LEU A 78 16.71 1.72 10.49
N LYS A 79 15.55 2.22 10.06
CA LYS A 79 15.22 3.65 9.99
C LYS A 79 13.71 3.85 10.05
N SER A 80 13.28 5.05 10.45
CA SER A 80 11.93 5.57 10.24
C SER A 80 12.02 6.82 9.40
N TRP A 81 11.11 6.95 8.42
CA TRP A 81 10.99 8.13 7.58
C TRP A 81 9.66 8.82 7.86
N PRO A 82 9.65 9.98 8.50
CA PRO A 82 8.42 10.73 8.73
C PRO A 82 7.80 11.19 7.41
N LEU A 83 6.50 11.18 7.35
CA LEU A 83 5.71 11.67 6.23
C LEU A 83 5.08 13.01 6.61
N ASP A 84 5.86 14.08 6.53
CA ASP A 84 5.44 15.42 6.94
C ASP A 84 4.20 15.88 6.15
N GLY A 85 3.14 16.25 6.87
CA GLY A 85 1.88 16.70 6.28
C GLY A 85 0.97 15.59 5.73
N VAL A 86 1.36 14.33 5.83
CA VAL A 86 0.60 13.17 5.36
C VAL A 86 0.10 12.36 6.54
N GLN A 87 -1.20 12.09 6.58
CA GLN A 87 -1.81 11.37 7.70
C GLN A 87 -2.42 10.04 7.28
N GLN A 88 -2.41 9.08 8.20
CA GLN A 88 -3.04 7.78 8.01
C GLN A 88 -2.54 7.07 6.73
N ASN A 89 -1.23 7.03 6.52
CA ASN A 89 -0.63 6.33 5.40
C ASN A 89 -1.03 4.85 5.40
N THR A 90 -1.67 4.41 4.31
CA THR A 90 -2.26 3.08 4.24
C THR A 90 -1.78 2.29 3.02
N PRO A 91 -2.13 2.58 1.76
CA PRO A 91 -1.61 1.80 0.65
C PRO A 91 -0.16 2.19 0.30
N MET A 92 0.56 1.22 -0.25
CA MET A 92 1.96 1.34 -0.64
C MET A 92 2.24 0.56 -1.91
N ALA A 93 3.07 1.09 -2.79
CA ALA A 93 3.62 0.39 -3.95
C ALA A 93 5.10 0.70 -4.13
N LEU A 94 5.88 -0.29 -4.55
CA LEU A 94 7.32 -0.18 -4.78
C LEU A 94 7.63 -0.25 -6.28
N ASP A 95 8.24 0.80 -6.80
CA ASP A 95 8.88 0.84 -8.12
C ASP A 95 10.39 0.73 -7.93
N GLU A 96 10.84 -0.49 -7.68
CA GLU A 96 12.24 -0.77 -7.33
C GLU A 96 13.19 -0.42 -8.47
N ALA A 97 12.79 -0.63 -9.72
CA ALA A 97 13.61 -0.33 -10.89
C ALA A 97 13.96 1.17 -11.02
N ASN A 98 13.11 2.03 -10.50
CA ASN A 98 13.30 3.48 -10.52
C ASN A 98 13.61 4.08 -9.14
N HIS A 99 13.87 3.26 -8.14
CA HIS A 99 14.13 3.67 -6.77
C HIS A 99 13.02 4.56 -6.19
N ARG A 100 11.74 4.18 -6.38
CA ARG A 100 10.59 4.94 -5.87
C ARG A 100 9.67 4.09 -5.01
N LEU A 101 9.28 4.68 -3.89
CA LEU A 101 8.24 4.17 -3.01
C LEU A 101 7.05 5.12 -3.08
N LEU A 102 5.90 4.57 -3.43
CA LEU A 102 4.64 5.30 -3.49
C LEU A 102 3.83 4.98 -2.25
N VAL A 103 3.29 6.00 -1.61
CA VAL A 103 2.46 5.88 -0.41
C VAL A 103 1.28 6.82 -0.53
N VAL A 104 0.12 6.45 0.01
CA VAL A 104 -1.02 7.36 0.06
C VAL A 104 -1.47 7.60 1.49
N GLY A 105 -1.56 8.89 1.85
CA GLY A 105 -2.28 9.35 3.04
C GLY A 105 -3.78 9.37 2.78
N ARG A 106 -4.57 9.04 3.80
CA ARG A 106 -6.02 8.85 3.61
C ARG A 106 -6.84 10.13 3.68
N LYS A 107 -6.41 11.12 4.45
CA LYS A 107 -7.21 12.35 4.63
C LYS A 107 -6.36 13.54 5.05
N PRO A 108 -6.23 14.57 4.18
CA PRO A 108 -6.67 14.55 2.78
C PRO A 108 -5.96 13.48 1.98
N GLY A 109 -6.64 12.91 0.96
CA GLY A 109 -6.07 11.93 0.04
C GLY A 109 -4.84 12.51 -0.67
N THR A 110 -3.66 11.97 -0.36
CA THR A 110 -2.38 12.50 -0.87
C THR A 110 -1.47 11.36 -1.29
N LEU A 111 -1.23 11.26 -2.58
CA LEU A 111 -0.19 10.40 -3.14
C LEU A 111 1.17 11.04 -2.90
N VAL A 112 2.08 10.32 -2.30
CA VAL A 112 3.47 10.72 -2.04
C VAL A 112 4.40 9.81 -2.80
N VAL A 113 5.34 10.36 -3.52
CA VAL A 113 6.44 9.65 -4.18
C VAL A 113 7.71 9.94 -3.41
N LEU A 114 8.34 8.89 -2.89
CA LEU A 114 9.59 8.97 -2.15
C LEU A 114 10.74 8.32 -2.92
N ASP A 115 11.93 8.82 -2.74
CA ASP A 115 13.16 8.10 -3.01
C ASP A 115 13.35 7.00 -1.95
N PHE A 116 13.36 5.74 -2.36
CA PHE A 116 13.36 4.64 -1.39
C PHE A 116 14.72 4.33 -0.76
N ASP A 117 15.78 5.01 -1.15
CA ASP A 117 17.09 4.88 -0.51
C ASP A 117 17.27 5.88 0.64
N SER A 118 16.75 7.09 0.45
CA SER A 118 16.87 8.18 1.42
C SER A 118 15.62 8.46 2.24
N GLY A 119 14.43 8.09 1.74
CA GLY A 119 13.14 8.49 2.31
C GLY A 119 12.72 9.91 1.96
N LYS A 120 13.48 10.61 1.09
CA LYS A 120 13.15 11.98 0.68
C LYS A 120 11.87 11.98 -0.15
N ILE A 121 10.92 12.85 0.22
CA ILE A 121 9.74 13.13 -0.60
C ILE A 121 10.18 13.86 -1.86
N ILE A 122 9.85 13.31 -3.03
CA ILE A 122 10.16 13.86 -4.35
C ILE A 122 9.00 14.68 -4.88
N SER A 123 7.77 14.14 -4.80
CA SER A 123 6.57 14.81 -5.29
C SER A 123 5.34 14.33 -4.54
N THR A 124 4.29 15.16 -4.58
CA THR A 124 2.98 14.85 -4.00
C THR A 124 1.86 15.23 -4.96
N PHE A 125 0.75 14.50 -4.91
CA PHE A 125 -0.44 14.73 -5.74
C PHE A 125 -1.69 14.49 -4.90
N SER A 126 -2.72 15.32 -5.09
CA SER A 126 -4.03 15.07 -4.49
C SER A 126 -4.69 13.85 -5.14
N CYS A 127 -5.34 13.03 -4.34
CA CYS A 127 -6.09 11.86 -4.81
C CYS A 127 -7.34 11.61 -3.96
N VAL A 128 -8.04 10.51 -4.23
CA VAL A 128 -9.26 10.11 -3.52
C VAL A 128 -9.04 9.97 -2.01
N ASP A 129 -9.99 10.47 -1.22
CA ASP A 129 -10.00 10.31 0.24
C ASP A 129 -10.30 8.86 0.66
N GLY A 130 -9.78 8.49 1.81
CA GLY A 130 -10.00 7.15 2.38
C GLY A 130 -9.34 6.04 1.59
N ALA A 131 -8.19 6.32 0.94
CA ALA A 131 -7.44 5.32 0.19
C ALA A 131 -7.05 4.13 1.06
N ASP A 132 -7.38 2.93 0.62
CA ASP A 132 -7.02 1.66 1.27
C ASP A 132 -6.22 0.75 0.34
N ASP A 133 -6.30 0.96 -0.97
CA ASP A 133 -5.62 0.12 -1.94
C ASP A 133 -5.00 0.92 -3.09
N MET A 134 -3.90 0.41 -3.61
CA MET A 134 -3.16 1.04 -4.70
C MET A 134 -2.51 -0.02 -5.59
N THR A 135 -2.67 0.12 -6.90
CA THR A 135 -2.02 -0.72 -7.90
C THR A 135 -1.19 0.11 -8.86
N LEU A 136 0.11 -0.15 -8.91
CA LEU A 136 1.02 0.43 -9.89
C LEU A 136 1.20 -0.52 -11.07
N ASP A 137 0.65 -0.13 -12.22
CA ASP A 137 0.77 -0.84 -13.50
C ASP A 137 1.85 -0.18 -14.36
N ILE A 138 3.10 -0.60 -14.15
CA ILE A 138 4.27 -0.03 -14.84
C ILE A 138 4.20 -0.24 -16.35
N PRO A 139 3.86 -1.45 -16.89
CA PRO A 139 3.78 -1.68 -18.33
C PRO A 139 2.82 -0.74 -19.06
N ASN A 140 1.67 -0.47 -18.46
CA ASN A 140 0.65 0.40 -19.05
C ASN A 140 0.76 1.86 -18.58
N LYS A 141 1.77 2.20 -17.78
CA LYS A 141 1.98 3.54 -17.21
C LYS A 141 0.75 4.06 -16.47
N ARG A 142 0.13 3.22 -15.64
CA ARG A 142 -1.06 3.57 -14.86
C ARG A 142 -0.83 3.35 -13.37
N LEU A 143 -1.49 4.19 -12.59
CA LEU A 143 -1.62 4.04 -11.15
C LEU A 143 -3.10 4.16 -10.80
N TYR A 144 -3.60 3.18 -10.08
CA TYR A 144 -4.98 3.11 -9.60
C TYR A 144 -4.96 3.27 -8.08
N ILE A 145 -5.74 4.21 -7.54
CA ILE A 145 -5.88 4.43 -6.09
C ILE A 145 -7.35 4.30 -5.76
N THR A 146 -7.71 3.31 -4.94
CA THR A 146 -9.09 3.01 -4.56
C THR A 146 -9.35 3.52 -3.16
N GLY A 147 -10.41 4.30 -2.99
CA GLY A 147 -10.74 4.95 -1.73
C GLY A 147 -12.18 4.75 -1.27
N ALA A 148 -12.36 4.74 0.06
CA ALA A 148 -13.65 4.55 0.72
C ALA A 148 -14.67 5.66 0.44
N GLU A 149 -14.24 6.78 -0.14
CA GLU A 149 -15.11 7.84 -0.68
C GLU A 149 -16.01 7.32 -1.82
N GLY A 150 -15.69 6.16 -2.38
CA GLY A 150 -16.49 5.49 -3.41
C GLY A 150 -15.97 5.70 -4.83
N PHE A 151 -14.68 5.92 -4.98
CA PHE A 151 -14.04 6.14 -6.27
C PHE A 151 -12.71 5.42 -6.39
N VAL A 152 -12.31 5.18 -7.64
CA VAL A 152 -10.92 4.89 -8.03
C VAL A 152 -10.39 6.09 -8.79
N ASP A 153 -9.32 6.69 -8.29
CA ASP A 153 -8.57 7.67 -9.05
C ASP A 153 -7.55 6.96 -9.93
N VAL A 154 -7.54 7.29 -11.21
CA VAL A 154 -6.61 6.74 -12.18
C VAL A 154 -5.63 7.84 -12.58
N PHE A 155 -4.34 7.54 -12.49
CA PHE A 155 -3.28 8.45 -12.92
C PHE A 155 -2.51 7.84 -14.09
N GLU A 156 -2.09 8.68 -15.01
CA GLU A 156 -1.05 8.36 -15.96
C GLU A 156 0.33 8.64 -15.33
N ARG A 157 1.22 7.66 -15.43
CA ARG A 157 2.60 7.80 -15.00
C ARG A 157 3.44 8.40 -16.13
N LEU A 158 3.74 9.68 -16.06
CA LEU A 158 4.56 10.39 -17.05
C LEU A 158 6.05 10.09 -16.87
N SER A 159 6.49 9.93 -15.61
CA SER A 159 7.84 9.51 -15.22
C SER A 159 7.78 8.85 -13.84
N PRO A 160 8.87 8.29 -13.31
CA PRO A 160 8.89 7.78 -11.93
C PRO A 160 8.46 8.80 -10.87
N ASP A 161 8.64 10.09 -11.15
CA ASP A 161 8.42 11.20 -10.23
C ASP A 161 7.15 12.01 -10.55
N ARG A 162 6.50 11.77 -11.70
CA ARG A 162 5.39 12.58 -12.19
C ARG A 162 4.19 11.75 -12.58
N TYR A 163 3.09 12.06 -11.94
CA TYR A 163 1.79 11.46 -12.19
C TYR A 163 0.80 12.55 -12.62
N GLN A 164 -0.04 12.25 -13.59
CA GLN A 164 -1.10 13.13 -14.06
C GLN A 164 -2.44 12.45 -13.82
N PHE A 165 -3.35 13.15 -13.16
CA PHE A 165 -4.72 12.66 -12.98
C PHE A 165 -5.37 12.45 -14.35
N LEU A 166 -5.95 11.27 -14.56
CA LEU A 166 -6.55 10.87 -15.82
C LEU A 166 -8.07 10.72 -15.70
N ALA A 167 -8.54 10.01 -14.68
CA ALA A 167 -9.97 9.74 -14.50
C ALA A 167 -10.31 9.45 -13.04
N LYS A 168 -11.57 9.68 -12.67
CA LYS A 168 -12.20 9.25 -11.43
C LYS A 168 -13.36 8.30 -11.76
N LEU A 169 -13.23 7.03 -11.37
CA LEU A 169 -14.22 5.99 -11.66
C LEU A 169 -15.08 5.72 -10.42
N PRO A 170 -16.42 5.79 -10.52
CA PRO A 170 -17.28 5.55 -9.36
C PRO A 170 -17.34 4.07 -9.02
N THR A 171 -16.98 3.70 -7.80
CA THR A 171 -17.14 2.33 -7.27
C THR A 171 -18.41 2.18 -6.46
N GLY A 172 -18.63 3.06 -5.53
CA GLY A 172 -19.71 3.00 -4.55
C GLY A 172 -19.16 3.20 -3.13
N PHE A 173 -20.03 3.57 -2.22
CA PHE A 173 -19.65 3.89 -0.86
C PHE A 173 -18.88 2.71 -0.21
N ARG A 174 -17.74 3.02 0.42
CA ARG A 174 -16.83 2.03 1.03
C ARG A 174 -16.27 0.96 0.07
N GLY A 175 -16.28 1.23 -1.24
CA GLY A 175 -15.52 0.42 -2.20
C GLY A 175 -14.04 0.76 -2.11
N LYS A 176 -13.25 -0.04 -1.38
CA LYS A 176 -11.88 0.34 -1.01
C LYS A 176 -10.80 -0.70 -1.29
N ASN A 177 -11.19 -1.92 -1.65
CA ASN A 177 -10.25 -2.96 -2.06
C ASN A 177 -10.39 -3.24 -3.54
N SER A 178 -9.28 -3.45 -4.21
CA SER A 178 -9.23 -3.62 -5.65
C SER A 178 -8.13 -4.57 -6.09
N ILE A 179 -8.22 -5.06 -7.31
CA ILE A 179 -7.18 -5.85 -7.94
C ILE A 179 -7.16 -5.64 -9.45
N LEU A 180 -5.99 -5.44 -10.01
CA LEU A 180 -5.75 -5.48 -11.44
C LEU A 180 -5.38 -6.91 -11.86
N VAL A 181 -6.05 -7.43 -12.87
CA VAL A 181 -5.72 -8.71 -13.52
C VAL A 181 -5.29 -8.42 -14.96
N PRO A 182 -3.98 -8.18 -15.20
CA PRO A 182 -3.48 -7.72 -16.49
C PRO A 182 -3.81 -8.71 -17.65
N GLN A 183 -3.81 -10.02 -17.36
CA GLN A 183 -4.10 -11.07 -18.34
C GLN A 183 -5.52 -10.99 -18.89
N LEU A 184 -6.47 -10.49 -18.09
CA LEU A 184 -7.85 -10.26 -18.47
C LEU A 184 -8.11 -8.84 -18.95
N LYS A 185 -7.14 -7.94 -18.82
CA LYS A 185 -7.32 -6.50 -19.02
C LYS A 185 -8.50 -5.96 -18.20
N GLN A 186 -8.58 -6.38 -16.94
CA GLN A 186 -9.68 -6.00 -16.04
C GLN A 186 -9.16 -5.53 -14.69
N PHE A 187 -9.82 -4.49 -14.20
CA PHE A 187 -9.65 -3.97 -12.85
C PHE A 187 -10.94 -4.22 -12.08
N TYR A 188 -10.82 -4.84 -10.92
CA TYR A 188 -11.93 -5.21 -10.05
C TYR A 188 -11.88 -4.34 -8.79
N ALA A 189 -13.04 -3.81 -8.38
CA ALA A 189 -13.19 -3.10 -7.13
C ALA A 189 -14.35 -3.71 -6.33
N SER A 190 -14.08 -4.09 -5.09
CA SER A 190 -15.11 -4.63 -4.20
C SER A 190 -15.86 -3.48 -3.50
N VAL A 191 -17.17 -3.55 -3.46
CA VAL A 191 -18.04 -2.58 -2.79
C VAL A 191 -18.78 -3.28 -1.67
N SER A 192 -18.68 -2.74 -0.46
CA SER A 192 -19.36 -3.29 0.70
C SER A 192 -20.88 -3.09 0.61
N LYS A 193 -21.63 -3.95 1.29
CA LYS A 193 -23.08 -3.75 1.50
C LYS A 193 -23.32 -2.38 2.15
N ASP A 194 -24.31 -1.63 1.64
CA ASP A 194 -24.73 -0.33 2.17
C ASP A 194 -26.25 -0.30 2.36
N GLY A 195 -26.70 -0.42 3.60
CA GLY A 195 -28.11 -0.57 3.92
C GLY A 195 -28.74 -1.78 3.22
N GLU A 196 -29.74 -1.53 2.35
CA GLU A 196 -30.41 -2.57 1.54
C GLU A 196 -29.66 -2.90 0.23
N LYS A 197 -28.72 -2.08 -0.18
CA LYS A 197 -27.91 -2.34 -1.37
C LYS A 197 -26.94 -3.50 -1.11
N PRO A 198 -26.96 -4.54 -1.91
CA PRO A 198 -26.07 -5.68 -1.73
C PRO A 198 -24.59 -5.28 -1.96
N ALA A 199 -23.66 -6.09 -1.47
CA ALA A 199 -22.27 -6.00 -1.85
C ALA A 199 -22.12 -6.29 -3.34
N GLU A 200 -21.19 -5.59 -4.00
CA GLU A 200 -20.96 -5.69 -5.45
C GLU A 200 -19.49 -5.89 -5.76
N LEU A 201 -19.22 -6.52 -6.89
CA LEU A 201 -17.90 -6.51 -7.53
C LEU A 201 -18.01 -5.68 -8.81
N LYS A 202 -17.42 -4.50 -8.81
CA LYS A 202 -17.33 -3.66 -10.02
C LYS A 202 -16.18 -4.14 -10.89
N VAL A 203 -16.44 -4.27 -12.19
CA VAL A 203 -15.44 -4.73 -13.17
C VAL A 203 -15.27 -3.63 -14.22
N TYR A 204 -14.05 -3.17 -14.37
CA TYR A 204 -13.66 -2.16 -15.35
C TYR A 204 -12.71 -2.79 -16.36
N ARG A 205 -12.91 -2.48 -17.63
CA ARG A 205 -11.95 -2.83 -18.67
C ARG A 205 -10.82 -1.81 -18.66
N VAL A 206 -9.57 -2.27 -18.71
CA VAL A 206 -8.39 -1.42 -18.81
C VAL A 206 -7.73 -1.63 -20.17
N GLU A 207 -7.29 -0.52 -20.77
CA GLU A 207 -6.63 -0.51 -22.09
C GLU A 207 -5.14 -0.17 -21.95
#